data_d733af342c695450e1272255d5b111c0
#
_entry.id   d733af342c695450e1272255d5b111c0
#
_cell.length_a   1.000
_cell.length_b   1.000
_cell.length_c   1.000
_cell.angle_alpha   90.00
_cell.angle_beta   90.00
_cell.angle_gamma   90.00
#
_symmetry.space_group_name_H-M   'P 1'
#
loop_
_entity.id
_entity.type
_entity.pdbx_description
1 polymer ?
#
loop_
_entity_poly.entity_id
_entity_poly.type
_entity_poly.pdbx_seq_one_letter_code
_entity_poly.pdbx_strand_id
1 'polypeptide(L)'
;MVIELEQGFRLFASYFALGIEAAAILTVAIGAIEAFTNSLRNLLPLSAASMSGRAIWVRFATWILLSLEFTLGADIIRTAIAPTWDEIGKLAAIAAIRTALNYFLGRDVEQAKKLEQEAAA
;
A
#
# COMPACT_ATOMS: atom_id res chain seq x y z
N MET A 1 -10.21 30.96 22.54
CA MET A 1 -8.86 30.42 22.72
C MET A 1 -8.78 28.91 22.51
N VAL A 2 -9.60 28.13 23.20
CA VAL A 2 -9.68 26.66 23.00
C VAL A 2 -10.15 26.32 21.58
N ILE A 3 -11.16 27.03 21.07
CA ILE A 3 -11.71 26.81 19.73
C ILE A 3 -10.66 27.08 18.64
N GLU A 4 -9.84 28.11 18.82
CA GLU A 4 -8.77 28.44 17.88
C GLU A 4 -7.67 27.38 17.86
N LEU A 5 -7.29 26.86 19.01
CA LEU A 5 -6.32 25.78 19.14
C LEU A 5 -6.84 24.50 18.49
N GLU A 6 -8.13 24.20 18.71
CA GLU A 6 -8.77 23.02 18.13
C GLU A 6 -8.83 23.11 16.61
N GLN A 7 -9.20 24.27 16.06
CA GLN A 7 -9.24 24.50 14.62
C GLN A 7 -7.84 24.43 14.01
N GLY A 8 -6.85 24.99 14.69
CA GLY A 8 -5.45 24.91 14.25
C GLY A 8 -4.94 23.48 14.23
N PHE A 9 -5.28 22.72 15.26
CA PHE A 9 -4.91 21.30 15.32
C PHE A 9 -5.57 20.48 14.21
N ARG A 10 -6.86 20.70 13.98
CA ARG A 10 -7.59 20.02 12.90
C ARG A 10 -7.01 20.33 11.54
N LEU A 11 -6.68 21.59 11.30
CA LEU A 11 -6.09 22.03 10.04
C LEU A 11 -4.72 21.37 9.83
N PHE A 12 -3.88 21.38 10.85
CA PHE A 12 -2.56 20.74 10.82
C PHE A 12 -2.69 19.24 10.53
N ALA A 13 -3.60 18.57 11.24
CA ALA A 13 -3.83 17.13 11.06
C ALA A 13 -4.37 16.81 9.67
N SER A 14 -5.24 17.66 9.13
CA SER A 14 -5.77 17.51 7.76
C SER A 14 -4.65 17.59 6.71
N TYR A 15 -3.75 18.56 6.85
CA TYR A 15 -2.60 18.68 5.94
C TYR A 15 -1.66 17.49 6.08
N PHE A 16 -1.46 17.01 7.30
CA PHE A 16 -0.62 15.85 7.55
C PHE A 16 -1.21 14.59 6.89
N ALA A 17 -2.52 14.40 7.04
CA ALA A 17 -3.23 13.30 6.40
C ALA A 17 -3.13 13.37 4.88
N LEU A 18 -3.25 14.58 4.32
CA LEU A 18 -3.11 14.79 2.88
C LEU A 18 -1.70 14.43 2.40
N GLY A 19 -0.68 14.77 3.17
CA GLY A 19 0.70 14.40 2.87
C GLY A 19 0.91 12.89 2.86
N ILE A 20 0.30 12.18 3.80
CA ILE A 20 0.35 10.72 3.86
C ILE A 20 -0.38 10.10 2.66
N GLU A 21 -1.53 10.67 2.26
CA GLU A 21 -2.23 10.23 1.05
C GLU A 21 -1.38 10.43 -0.20
N ALA A 22 -0.68 11.56 -0.29
CA ALA A 22 0.24 11.80 -1.39
C ALA A 22 1.34 10.74 -1.43
N ALA A 23 1.86 10.35 -0.26
CA ALA A 23 2.84 9.26 -0.15
C ALA A 23 2.25 7.93 -0.64
N ALA A 24 0.98 7.66 -0.33
CA ALA A 24 0.30 6.47 -0.80
C ALA A 24 0.21 6.44 -2.33
N ILE A 25 -0.17 7.56 -2.93
CA ILE A 25 -0.28 7.68 -4.39
C ILE A 25 1.09 7.47 -5.05
N LEU A 26 2.13 8.08 -4.51
CA LEU A 26 3.49 7.93 -5.01
C LEU A 26 3.97 6.48 -4.92
N THR A 27 3.64 5.81 -3.82
CA THR A 27 4.01 4.42 -3.59
C THR A 27 3.38 3.50 -4.64
N VAL A 28 2.08 3.66 -4.91
CA VAL A 28 1.39 2.89 -5.95
C VAL A 28 1.99 3.20 -7.33
N ALA A 29 2.24 4.47 -7.61
CA ALA A 29 2.80 4.89 -8.89
C ALA A 29 4.17 4.26 -9.13
N ILE A 30 5.05 4.29 -8.14
CA ILE A 30 6.38 3.69 -8.23
C ILE A 30 6.27 2.19 -8.46
N GLY A 31 5.42 1.53 -7.69
CA GLY A 31 5.18 0.09 -7.82
C GLY A 31 4.64 -0.29 -9.18
N ALA A 32 3.69 0.49 -9.70
CA ALA A 32 3.10 0.25 -11.01
C ALA A 32 4.11 0.43 -12.14
N ILE A 33 4.92 1.48 -12.08
CA ILE A 33 5.97 1.74 -13.06
C ILE A 33 7.01 0.62 -13.04
N GLU A 34 7.43 0.20 -11.87
CA GLU A 34 8.39 -0.90 -11.71
C GLU A 34 7.83 -2.21 -12.27
N ALA A 35 6.59 -2.55 -11.93
CA ALA A 35 5.95 -3.77 -12.42
C ALA A 35 5.79 -3.74 -13.93
N PHE A 36 5.40 -2.60 -14.48
CA PHE A 36 5.23 -2.43 -15.92
C PHE A 36 6.57 -2.57 -16.65
N THR A 37 7.61 -1.94 -16.12
CA THR A 37 8.97 -2.02 -16.70
C THR A 37 9.48 -3.46 -16.69
N ASN A 38 9.31 -4.16 -15.58
CA ASN A 38 9.72 -5.56 -15.46
C ASN A 38 8.94 -6.47 -16.40
N SER A 39 7.64 -6.21 -16.55
CA SER A 39 6.80 -6.98 -17.47
C SER A 39 7.22 -6.77 -18.92
N LEU A 40 7.56 -5.54 -19.31
CA LEU A 40 8.06 -5.24 -20.64
C LEU A 40 9.39 -5.92 -20.91
N ARG A 41 10.29 -5.95 -19.93
CA ARG A 41 11.57 -6.64 -20.06
C ARG A 41 11.39 -8.13 -20.30
N ASN A 42 10.40 -8.73 -19.67
CA ASN A 42 10.09 -10.16 -19.87
C ASN A 42 9.54 -10.44 -21.27
N LEU A 43 8.82 -9.48 -21.86
CA LEU A 43 8.27 -9.61 -23.21
C LEU A 43 9.33 -9.39 -24.28
N LEU A 44 10.33 -8.56 -23.98
CA LEU A 44 11.42 -8.26 -24.94
C LEU A 44 12.61 -9.18 -24.63
N PRO A 45 13.08 -9.97 -25.62
CA PRO A 45 14.20 -10.89 -25.40
C PRO A 45 15.57 -10.22 -25.34
N LEU A 46 15.60 -8.93 -24.96
CA LEU A 46 16.82 -8.12 -24.96
C LEU A 46 17.58 -8.16 -23.63
N SER A 47 16.98 -8.73 -22.59
CA SER A 47 17.56 -8.73 -21.25
C SER A 47 17.75 -10.16 -20.75
N ALA A 48 18.98 -10.45 -20.32
CA ALA A 48 19.30 -11.73 -19.70
C ALA A 48 18.74 -11.84 -18.27
N ALA A 49 18.35 -10.71 -17.68
CA ALA A 49 17.85 -10.64 -16.30
C ALA A 49 16.33 -10.46 -16.31
N SER A 50 15.60 -11.51 -16.68
CA SER A 50 14.14 -11.49 -16.61
C SER A 50 13.67 -11.98 -15.24
N MET A 51 12.75 -11.22 -14.63
CA MET A 51 12.07 -11.65 -13.41
C MET A 51 10.90 -12.55 -13.78
N SER A 52 10.65 -13.58 -12.96
CA SER A 52 9.45 -14.39 -13.14
C SER A 52 8.19 -13.53 -12.95
N GLY A 53 7.11 -13.89 -13.64
CA GLY A 53 5.83 -13.19 -13.48
C GLY A 53 5.35 -13.18 -12.03
N ARG A 54 5.61 -14.25 -11.31
CA ARG A 54 5.26 -14.36 -9.90
C ARG A 54 6.07 -13.38 -9.03
N ALA A 55 7.36 -13.21 -9.31
CA ALA A 55 8.22 -12.27 -8.59
C ALA A 55 7.76 -10.83 -8.83
N ILE A 56 7.39 -10.50 -10.06
CA ILE A 56 6.85 -9.18 -10.41
C ILE A 56 5.55 -8.93 -9.64
N TRP A 57 4.66 -9.91 -9.62
CA TRP A 57 3.37 -9.81 -8.92
C TRP A 57 3.56 -9.59 -7.43
N VAL A 58 4.42 -10.38 -6.79
CA VAL A 58 4.71 -10.27 -5.35
C VAL A 58 5.29 -8.90 -5.02
N ARG A 59 6.21 -8.42 -5.83
CA ARG A 59 6.83 -7.12 -5.61
C ARG A 59 5.83 -5.98 -5.74
N PHE A 60 4.98 -6.02 -6.76
CA PHE A 60 3.92 -5.03 -6.95
C PHE A 60 2.91 -5.08 -5.79
N ALA A 61 2.53 -6.28 -5.38
CA ALA A 61 1.62 -6.48 -4.25
C ALA A 61 2.18 -5.87 -2.97
N THR A 62 3.49 -5.97 -2.75
CA THR A 62 4.16 -5.35 -1.60
C THR A 62 4.04 -3.83 -1.65
N TRP A 63 4.21 -3.21 -2.83
CA TRP A 63 4.01 -1.78 -3.00
C TRP A 63 2.57 -1.36 -2.69
N ILE A 64 1.59 -2.15 -3.16
CA ILE A 64 0.18 -1.90 -2.88
C ILE A 64 -0.12 -1.98 -1.38
N LEU A 65 0.42 -2.99 -0.69
CA LEU A 65 0.25 -3.14 0.75
C LEU A 65 0.80 -1.93 1.51
N LEU A 66 1.97 -1.44 1.12
CA LEU A 66 2.56 -0.26 1.73
C LEU A 66 1.69 0.98 1.49
N SER A 67 1.16 1.12 0.28
CA SER A 67 0.23 2.20 -0.06
C SER A 67 -1.04 2.15 0.79
N LEU A 68 -1.59 0.95 1.00
CA LEU A 68 -2.76 0.76 1.86
C LEU A 68 -2.47 1.13 3.32
N GLU A 69 -1.26 0.85 3.80
CA GLU A 69 -0.82 1.27 5.13
C GLU A 69 -0.84 2.79 5.27
N PHE A 70 -0.31 3.50 4.28
CA PHE A 70 -0.33 4.96 4.29
C PHE A 70 -1.76 5.51 4.25
N THR A 71 -2.61 4.94 3.40
CA THR A 71 -4.01 5.33 3.30
C THR A 71 -4.74 5.11 4.62
N LEU A 72 -4.51 3.96 5.25
CA LEU A 72 -5.10 3.63 6.55
C LEU A 72 -4.63 4.63 7.61
N GLY A 73 -3.34 4.96 7.62
CA GLY A 73 -2.80 5.96 8.54
C GLY A 73 -3.46 7.32 8.38
N ALA A 74 -3.66 7.78 7.14
CA ALA A 74 -4.35 9.02 6.85
C ALA A 74 -5.81 8.99 7.33
N ASP A 75 -6.48 7.88 7.13
CA ASP A 75 -7.87 7.70 7.57
C ASP A 75 -8.00 7.68 9.09
N ILE A 76 -7.02 7.12 9.79
CA ILE A 76 -6.97 7.15 11.25
C ILE A 76 -6.87 8.60 11.73
N ILE A 77 -6.02 9.41 11.11
CA ILE A 77 -5.87 10.82 11.46
C ILE A 77 -7.18 11.57 11.23
N ARG A 78 -7.83 11.36 10.09
CA ARG A 78 -9.11 12.00 9.77
C ARG A 78 -10.21 11.59 10.73
N THR A 79 -10.26 10.33 11.08
CA THR A 79 -11.24 9.81 12.05
C THR A 79 -11.02 10.43 13.43
N ALA A 80 -9.78 10.65 13.82
CA ALA A 80 -9.46 11.27 15.10
C ALA A 80 -9.93 12.71 15.19
N ILE A 81 -9.87 13.47 14.10
CA ILE A 81 -10.24 14.89 14.09
C ILE A 81 -11.71 15.14 13.76
N ALA A 82 -12.36 14.21 13.07
CA ALA A 82 -13.77 14.34 12.66
C ALA A 82 -14.44 12.97 12.65
N PRO A 83 -14.75 12.41 13.83
CA PRO A 83 -15.32 11.06 13.92
C PRO A 83 -16.78 11.06 13.45
N THR A 84 -17.01 10.70 12.20
CA THR A 84 -18.34 10.49 11.65
C THR A 84 -18.55 9.01 11.40
N TRP A 85 -19.80 8.56 11.37
CA TRP A 85 -20.11 7.16 11.04
C TRP A 85 -19.62 6.79 9.66
N ASP A 86 -19.66 7.74 8.72
CA ASP A 86 -19.16 7.56 7.37
C ASP A 86 -17.65 7.27 7.36
N GLU A 87 -16.87 8.07 8.10
CA GLU A 87 -15.42 7.88 8.21
C GLU A 87 -15.08 6.56 8.93
N ILE A 88 -15.81 6.23 9.98
CA ILE A 88 -15.61 4.98 10.72
C ILE A 88 -15.93 3.78 9.83
N GLY A 89 -17.01 3.87 9.04
CA GLY A 89 -17.37 2.82 8.09
C GLY A 89 -16.32 2.62 7.01
N LYS A 90 -15.80 3.71 6.45
CA LYS A 90 -14.72 3.65 5.46
C LYS A 90 -13.46 3.03 6.04
N LEU A 91 -13.08 3.45 7.25
CA LEU A 91 -11.91 2.91 7.94
C LEU A 91 -12.05 1.40 8.18
N ALA A 92 -13.22 0.97 8.64
CA ALA A 92 -13.50 -0.45 8.88
C ALA A 92 -13.42 -1.25 7.59
N ALA A 93 -14.00 -0.75 6.49
CA ALA A 93 -13.99 -1.41 5.20
C ALA A 93 -12.56 -1.53 4.65
N ILE A 94 -11.79 -0.45 4.70
CA ILE A 94 -10.41 -0.43 4.23
C ILE A 94 -9.55 -1.37 5.08
N ALA A 95 -9.72 -1.35 6.40
CA ALA A 95 -9.00 -2.24 7.30
C ALA A 95 -9.31 -3.71 7.04
N ALA A 96 -10.58 -4.03 6.77
CA ALA A 96 -11.00 -5.39 6.43
C ALA A 96 -10.38 -5.85 5.12
N ILE A 97 -10.41 -5.01 4.10
CA ILE A 97 -9.82 -5.30 2.78
C ILE A 97 -8.31 -5.48 2.93
N ARG A 98 -7.66 -4.59 3.65
CA ARG A 98 -6.22 -4.64 3.90
C ARG A 98 -5.83 -5.93 4.63
N THR A 99 -6.60 -6.31 5.64
CA THR A 99 -6.35 -7.54 6.40
C THR A 99 -6.49 -8.76 5.52
N ALA A 100 -7.54 -8.81 4.69
CA ALA A 100 -7.75 -9.89 3.74
C ALA A 100 -6.61 -9.99 2.72
N LEU A 101 -6.23 -8.85 2.13
CA LEU A 101 -5.12 -8.79 1.18
C LEU A 101 -3.80 -9.20 1.82
N ASN A 102 -3.54 -8.73 3.04
CA ASN A 102 -2.34 -9.06 3.78
C ASN A 102 -2.24 -10.56 4.05
N TYR A 103 -3.36 -11.18 4.40
CA TYR A 103 -3.44 -12.62 4.63
C TYR A 103 -3.13 -13.40 3.35
N PHE A 104 -3.82 -13.06 2.24
CA PHE A 104 -3.63 -13.75 0.97
C PHE A 104 -2.24 -13.51 0.38
N LEU A 105 -1.77 -12.27 0.41
CA LEU A 105 -0.46 -11.92 -0.13
C LEU A 105 0.67 -12.49 0.71
N GLY A 106 0.52 -12.49 2.03
CA GLY A 106 1.49 -13.10 2.94
C GLY A 106 1.63 -14.59 2.68
N ARG A 107 0.51 -15.25 2.43
CA ARG A 107 0.49 -16.68 2.10
C ARG A 107 1.20 -16.94 0.77
N ASP A 108 0.94 -16.12 -0.25
CA ASP A 108 1.56 -16.26 -1.56
C ASP A 108 3.06 -15.96 -1.49
N VAL A 109 3.47 -14.98 -0.70
CA VAL A 109 4.90 -14.67 -0.48
C VAL A 109 5.60 -15.83 0.18
N GLU A 110 4.99 -16.45 1.19
CA GLU A 110 5.55 -17.63 1.86
C GLU A 110 5.72 -18.80 0.92
N GLN A 111 4.72 -19.04 0.06
CA GLN A 111 4.79 -20.09 -0.95
C GLN A 111 5.90 -19.84 -1.95
N ALA A 112 6.06 -18.59 -2.38
CA ALA A 112 7.13 -18.21 -3.30
C ALA A 112 8.51 -18.43 -2.67
N LYS A 113 8.67 -18.08 -1.40
CA LYS A 113 9.91 -18.30 -0.66
C LYS A 113 10.23 -19.79 -0.50
N LYS A 114 9.21 -20.59 -0.21
CA LYS A 114 9.38 -22.06 -0.10
C LYS A 114 9.85 -22.66 -1.41
N LEU A 115 9.24 -22.22 -2.53
CA LEU A 115 9.63 -22.72 -3.85
C LEU A 115 11.07 -22.33 -4.19
N GLU A 116 11.50 -21.11 -3.82
CA GLU A 116 12.88 -20.69 -3.99
C GLU A 116 13.84 -21.54 -3.17
N GLN A 117 13.49 -21.84 -1.91
CA GLN A 117 14.30 -22.66 -1.04
C GLN A 117 14.41 -24.08 -1.57
N GLU A 118 13.32 -24.66 -2.05
CA GLU A 118 13.31 -26.00 -2.64
C GLU A 118 14.15 -26.05 -3.91
N ALA A 119 14.08 -25.01 -4.74
CA ALA A 119 14.88 -24.93 -5.96
C ALA A 119 16.37 -24.76 -5.67
N ALA A 120 16.73 -24.14 -4.53
CA ALA A 120 18.12 -23.92 -4.13
C ALA A 120 18.73 -25.15 -3.43
N ALA A 121 17.87 -26.05 -2.93
CA ALA A 121 18.31 -27.30 -2.33
C ALA A 121 18.51 -28.36 -3.42
#